data_132bec1dd60447717992a1a99b9e2f78
#
_entry.id   132bec1dd60447717992a1a99b9e2f78
#
_cell.length_a   1.000
_cell.length_b   1.000
_cell.length_c   1.000
_cell.angle_alpha   90.00
_cell.angle_beta   90.00
_cell.angle_gamma   90.00
#
_symmetry.space_group_name_H-M   'P 1'
#
loop_
_entity.id
_entity.type
_entity.pdbx_description
1 polymer ?
#
loop_
_entity_poly.entity_id
_entity_poly.type
_entity_poly.pdbx_seq_one_letter_code
_entity_poly.pdbx_strand_id
1 'polypeptide(L)'
;MRYSVFAGGKRLRPVLALASAGAVAERLGIPAGDAEELAMPVACALELIHTYSLVHDDLPAMDNDTMRRGRPTSHVVFGEGLAILSGDALLTEAFALLSREPAEARTVSAEELNRRKLRTIAVVADAAGAAGMVGGQAIDLDAAAPGSASLDAAALREMHMRKTGALIVASAVSGAIMAGATESIADAIGRYGVEVGLAFQIVDDILDVEGSSAQLGKTAGKDAAAGKPTYPSLYGLAASKRLASDCLDRATEALRIVGLGGQLPAIARWVVGRTH
;
A
#
# COMPACT_ATOMS: atom_id res chain seq x y z
N MET A 1 -3.77 -6.82 -18.27
CA MET A 1 -3.93 -5.56 -17.55
C MET A 1 -5.37 -5.28 -17.08
N ARG A 2 -6.35 -4.95 -17.95
CA ARG A 2 -7.73 -4.61 -17.51
C ARG A 2 -8.37 -5.66 -16.60
N TYR A 3 -8.20 -6.95 -16.91
CA TYR A 3 -8.71 -8.05 -16.11
C TYR A 3 -8.29 -7.93 -14.63
N SER A 4 -7.01 -7.70 -14.36
CA SER A 4 -6.45 -7.60 -12.99
C SER A 4 -6.78 -6.27 -12.32
N VAL A 5 -6.67 -5.14 -13.03
CA VAL A 5 -6.97 -3.80 -12.48
C VAL A 5 -8.42 -3.71 -12.02
N PHE A 6 -9.38 -4.26 -12.77
CA PHE A 6 -10.81 -4.20 -12.45
C PHE A 6 -11.34 -5.44 -11.70
N ALA A 7 -10.46 -6.26 -11.12
CA ALA A 7 -10.85 -7.42 -10.33
C ALA A 7 -11.42 -7.09 -8.92
N GLY A 8 -11.63 -5.82 -8.61
CA GLY A 8 -12.08 -5.38 -7.29
C GLY A 8 -10.90 -5.03 -6.36
N GLY A 9 -11.17 -4.97 -5.06
CA GLY A 9 -10.19 -4.66 -4.01
C GLY A 9 -10.55 -3.42 -3.22
N LYS A 10 -9.90 -3.22 -2.06
CA LYS A 10 -10.19 -2.15 -1.09
C LYS A 10 -9.74 -0.75 -1.56
N ARG A 11 -8.89 -0.67 -2.58
CA ARG A 11 -8.37 0.59 -3.13
C ARG A 11 -7.74 1.52 -2.08
N LEU A 12 -7.14 0.95 -1.04
CA LEU A 12 -6.56 1.73 0.06
C LEU A 12 -5.49 2.73 -0.41
N ARG A 13 -4.61 2.31 -1.33
CA ARG A 13 -3.51 3.16 -1.83
C ARG A 13 -4.01 4.40 -2.56
N PRO A 14 -4.88 4.31 -3.58
CA PRO A 14 -5.45 5.50 -4.20
C PRO A 14 -6.26 6.36 -3.23
N VAL A 15 -7.03 5.75 -2.32
CA VAL A 15 -7.80 6.49 -1.30
C VAL A 15 -6.87 7.27 -0.36
N LEU A 16 -5.74 6.69 0.07
CA LEU A 16 -4.75 7.39 0.89
C LEU A 16 -4.11 8.56 0.15
N ALA A 17 -3.76 8.40 -1.13
CA ALA A 17 -3.17 9.48 -1.92
C ALA A 17 -4.15 10.67 -2.03
N LEU A 18 -5.39 10.42 -2.39
CA LEU A 18 -6.42 11.46 -2.52
C LEU A 18 -6.78 12.09 -1.17
N ALA A 19 -6.92 11.29 -0.10
CA ALA A 19 -7.21 11.79 1.23
C ALA A 19 -6.07 12.66 1.80
N SER A 20 -4.81 12.30 1.54
CA SER A 20 -3.65 13.10 1.92
C SER A 20 -3.61 14.42 1.18
N ALA A 21 -3.88 14.41 -0.13
CA ALA A 21 -3.99 15.61 -0.93
C ALA A 21 -5.10 16.53 -0.42
N GLY A 22 -6.28 15.98 -0.12
CA GLY A 22 -7.39 16.72 0.44
C GLY A 22 -7.10 17.35 1.81
N ALA A 23 -6.44 16.60 2.71
CA ALA A 23 -6.05 17.11 4.02
C ALA A 23 -5.02 18.26 3.92
N VAL A 24 -4.07 18.15 2.98
CA VAL A 24 -3.11 19.23 2.71
C VAL A 24 -3.81 20.44 2.10
N ALA A 25 -4.73 20.23 1.16
CA ALA A 25 -5.51 21.29 0.54
C ALA A 25 -6.32 22.08 1.57
N GLU A 26 -7.02 21.38 2.46
CA GLU A 26 -7.78 22.00 3.56
C GLU A 26 -6.85 22.84 4.46
N ARG A 27 -5.68 22.30 4.81
CA ARG A 27 -4.68 22.99 5.66
C ARG A 27 -4.07 24.22 5.02
N LEU A 28 -3.90 24.23 3.68
CA LEU A 28 -3.28 25.30 2.92
C LEU A 28 -4.30 26.28 2.28
N GLY A 29 -5.60 26.02 2.40
CA GLY A 29 -6.65 26.82 1.78
C GLY A 29 -6.69 26.67 0.26
N ILE A 30 -6.28 25.52 -0.28
CA ILE A 30 -6.34 25.18 -1.71
C ILE A 30 -7.71 24.55 -2.01
N PRO A 31 -8.35 24.87 -3.16
CA PRO A 31 -9.58 24.21 -3.56
C PRO A 31 -9.40 22.67 -3.62
N ALA A 32 -10.31 21.92 -3.00
CA ALA A 32 -10.21 20.47 -2.93
C ALA A 32 -10.13 19.80 -4.30
N GLY A 33 -10.88 20.30 -5.29
CA GLY A 33 -10.86 19.78 -6.67
C GLY A 33 -9.49 19.92 -7.35
N ASP A 34 -8.76 21.02 -7.09
CA ASP A 34 -7.43 21.23 -7.66
C ASP A 34 -6.42 20.24 -7.07
N ALA A 35 -6.49 20.00 -5.77
CA ALA A 35 -5.62 19.01 -5.11
C ALA A 35 -5.92 17.59 -5.56
N GLU A 36 -7.20 17.25 -5.76
CA GLU A 36 -7.63 15.95 -6.29
C GLU A 36 -7.14 15.74 -7.73
N GLU A 37 -7.26 16.74 -8.59
CA GLU A 37 -6.77 16.72 -9.98
C GLU A 37 -5.25 16.46 -10.01
N LEU A 38 -4.47 17.13 -9.14
CA LEU A 38 -3.03 16.93 -9.02
C LEU A 38 -2.64 15.53 -8.49
N ALA A 39 -3.41 14.97 -7.56
CA ALA A 39 -3.10 13.70 -6.93
C ALA A 39 -3.65 12.47 -7.67
N MET A 40 -4.63 12.64 -8.57
CA MET A 40 -5.27 11.52 -9.27
C MET A 40 -4.29 10.65 -10.06
N PRO A 41 -3.33 11.20 -10.84
CA PRO A 41 -2.36 10.38 -11.55
C PRO A 41 -1.53 9.49 -10.62
N VAL A 42 -1.09 10.01 -9.49
CA VAL A 42 -0.31 9.21 -8.54
C VAL A 42 -1.17 8.16 -7.84
N ALA A 43 -2.43 8.46 -7.54
CA ALA A 43 -3.38 7.51 -7.00
C ALA A 43 -3.58 6.31 -7.95
N CYS A 44 -3.74 6.58 -9.25
CA CYS A 44 -3.83 5.56 -10.29
C CYS A 44 -2.52 4.77 -10.43
N ALA A 45 -1.38 5.44 -10.50
CA ALA A 45 -0.08 4.80 -10.65
C ALA A 45 0.22 3.81 -9.51
N LEU A 46 -0.06 4.18 -8.27
CA LEU A 46 0.13 3.31 -7.10
C LEU A 46 -0.78 2.08 -7.12
N GLU A 47 -1.99 2.19 -7.66
CA GLU A 47 -2.86 1.03 -7.86
C GLU A 47 -2.37 0.14 -9.01
N LEU A 48 -1.78 0.71 -10.09
CA LEU A 48 -1.13 -0.07 -11.15
C LEU A 48 0.08 -0.84 -10.60
N ILE A 49 0.93 -0.18 -9.79
CA ILE A 49 2.07 -0.82 -9.12
C ILE A 49 1.61 -1.93 -8.19
N HIS A 50 0.60 -1.68 -7.37
CA HIS A 50 0.04 -2.73 -6.51
C HIS A 50 -0.56 -3.89 -7.32
N THR A 51 -1.21 -3.59 -8.45
CA THR A 51 -1.82 -4.63 -9.28
C THR A 51 -0.76 -5.50 -9.96
N TYR A 52 0.35 -4.91 -10.44
CA TYR A 52 1.42 -5.72 -11.01
C TYR A 52 2.01 -6.69 -9.98
N SER A 53 2.24 -6.21 -8.74
CA SER A 53 2.79 -7.09 -7.71
C SER A 53 1.89 -8.29 -7.44
N LEU A 54 0.56 -8.08 -7.38
CA LEU A 54 -0.39 -9.18 -7.21
C LEU A 54 -0.40 -10.15 -8.40
N VAL A 55 -0.25 -9.64 -9.64
CA VAL A 55 -0.19 -10.51 -10.85
C VAL A 55 1.06 -11.37 -10.83
N HIS A 56 2.20 -10.82 -10.39
CA HIS A 56 3.44 -11.58 -10.30
C HIS A 56 3.46 -12.51 -9.07
N ASP A 57 2.94 -12.07 -7.93
CA ASP A 57 2.84 -12.91 -6.72
C ASP A 57 2.00 -14.18 -6.98
N ASP A 58 0.96 -14.10 -7.84
CA ASP A 58 0.11 -15.23 -8.18
C ASP A 58 0.79 -16.31 -9.04
N LEU A 59 1.93 -16.01 -9.68
CA LEU A 59 2.61 -16.94 -10.61
C LEU A 59 3.07 -18.23 -9.91
N PRO A 60 3.18 -19.35 -10.65
CA PRO A 60 3.67 -20.63 -10.10
C PRO A 60 5.07 -20.56 -9.47
N ALA A 61 5.93 -19.65 -9.95
CA ALA A 61 7.27 -19.42 -9.38
C ALA A 61 7.26 -18.60 -8.08
N MET A 62 6.10 -18.10 -7.67
CA MET A 62 5.89 -17.27 -6.48
C MET A 62 4.92 -17.99 -5.52
N ASP A 63 3.74 -17.42 -5.23
CA ASP A 63 2.75 -17.98 -4.31
C ASP A 63 1.92 -19.11 -4.93
N ASN A 64 1.96 -19.29 -6.26
CA ASN A 64 1.20 -20.28 -7.04
C ASN A 64 -0.31 -20.22 -6.73
N ASP A 65 -0.87 -19.03 -6.66
CA ASP A 65 -2.29 -18.82 -6.38
C ASP A 65 -3.13 -18.91 -7.64
N THR A 66 -4.10 -19.83 -7.67
CA THR A 66 -5.01 -20.00 -8.80
C THR A 66 -6.26 -19.10 -8.75
N MET A 67 -6.55 -18.52 -7.57
CA MET A 67 -7.72 -17.67 -7.33
C MET A 67 -7.33 -16.41 -6.53
N ARG A 68 -7.84 -15.24 -6.96
CA ARG A 68 -7.70 -13.96 -6.26
C ARG A 68 -8.97 -13.14 -6.35
N ARG A 69 -9.45 -12.64 -5.21
CA ARG A 69 -10.68 -11.84 -5.12
C ARG A 69 -11.88 -12.54 -5.77
N GLY A 70 -12.00 -13.85 -5.58
CA GLY A 70 -13.08 -14.67 -6.11
C GLY A 70 -13.04 -14.94 -7.62
N ARG A 71 -11.90 -14.65 -8.29
CA ARG A 71 -11.69 -14.89 -9.73
C ARG A 71 -10.41 -15.69 -9.97
N PRO A 72 -10.34 -16.49 -11.05
CA PRO A 72 -9.08 -17.09 -11.47
C PRO A 72 -8.00 -16.04 -11.70
N THR A 73 -6.75 -16.36 -11.34
CA THR A 73 -5.60 -15.46 -11.51
C THR A 73 -5.20 -15.30 -12.97
N SER A 74 -4.42 -14.28 -13.30
CA SER A 74 -4.06 -13.95 -14.68
C SER A 74 -3.33 -15.07 -15.40
N HIS A 75 -2.42 -15.79 -14.71
CA HIS A 75 -1.69 -16.89 -15.32
C HIS A 75 -2.58 -18.10 -15.63
N VAL A 76 -3.63 -18.34 -14.83
CA VAL A 76 -4.62 -19.39 -15.10
C VAL A 76 -5.46 -19.08 -16.34
N VAL A 77 -5.85 -17.79 -16.51
CA VAL A 77 -6.74 -17.39 -17.61
C VAL A 77 -5.99 -17.19 -18.93
N PHE A 78 -4.79 -16.59 -18.87
CA PHE A 78 -4.06 -16.13 -20.07
C PHE A 78 -2.72 -16.82 -20.28
N GLY A 79 -2.29 -17.68 -19.35
CA GLY A 79 -0.96 -18.28 -19.34
C GLY A 79 0.10 -17.40 -18.67
N GLU A 80 1.19 -18.03 -18.20
CA GLU A 80 2.25 -17.40 -17.43
C GLU A 80 2.94 -16.25 -18.19
N GLY A 81 3.28 -16.47 -19.46
CA GLY A 81 3.97 -15.46 -20.26
C GLY A 81 3.18 -14.14 -20.38
N LEU A 82 1.85 -14.22 -20.62
CA LEU A 82 1.02 -13.02 -20.66
C LEU A 82 0.79 -12.40 -19.27
N ALA A 83 0.79 -13.20 -18.22
CA ALA A 83 0.72 -12.68 -16.86
C ALA A 83 1.99 -11.89 -16.50
N ILE A 84 3.18 -12.42 -16.81
CA ILE A 84 4.46 -11.72 -16.62
C ILE A 84 4.46 -10.38 -17.37
N LEU A 85 4.21 -10.42 -18.69
CA LEU A 85 4.17 -9.20 -19.52
C LEU A 85 3.09 -8.20 -19.07
N SER A 86 1.98 -8.67 -18.52
CA SER A 86 0.93 -7.80 -17.97
C SER A 86 1.42 -7.07 -16.72
N GLY A 87 2.19 -7.71 -15.86
CA GLY A 87 2.82 -7.09 -14.70
C GLY A 87 3.84 -6.04 -15.11
N ASP A 88 4.75 -6.39 -16.04
CA ASP A 88 5.76 -5.48 -16.57
C ASP A 88 5.14 -4.21 -17.19
N ALA A 89 4.08 -4.42 -17.98
CA ALA A 89 3.36 -3.33 -18.62
C ALA A 89 2.62 -2.43 -17.59
N LEU A 90 2.04 -3.00 -16.52
CA LEU A 90 1.40 -2.25 -15.45
C LEU A 90 2.42 -1.37 -14.70
N LEU A 91 3.58 -1.91 -14.38
CA LEU A 91 4.67 -1.17 -13.73
C LEU A 91 5.17 -0.03 -14.63
N THR A 92 5.42 -0.33 -15.90
CA THR A 92 5.89 0.67 -16.88
C THR A 92 4.85 1.78 -17.09
N GLU A 93 3.57 1.43 -17.21
CA GLU A 93 2.48 2.39 -17.38
C GLU A 93 2.30 3.28 -16.15
N ALA A 94 2.53 2.77 -14.93
CA ALA A 94 2.50 3.57 -13.73
C ALA A 94 3.53 4.73 -13.79
N PHE A 95 4.76 4.47 -14.18
CA PHE A 95 5.79 5.50 -14.32
C PHE A 95 5.55 6.40 -15.53
N ALA A 96 5.02 5.87 -16.63
CA ALA A 96 4.58 6.67 -17.76
C ALA A 96 3.50 7.67 -17.35
N LEU A 97 2.51 7.24 -16.55
CA LEU A 97 1.47 8.11 -16.01
C LEU A 97 2.04 9.20 -15.10
N LEU A 98 2.90 8.85 -14.14
CA LEU A 98 3.56 9.79 -13.24
C LEU A 98 4.39 10.85 -13.97
N SER A 99 5.02 10.48 -15.09
CA SER A 99 5.85 11.42 -15.86
C SER A 99 5.04 12.38 -16.73
N ARG A 100 3.89 11.94 -17.25
CA ARG A 100 3.06 12.72 -18.17
C ARG A 100 2.00 13.56 -17.46
N GLU A 101 1.32 12.96 -16.46
CA GLU A 101 0.13 13.56 -15.86
C GLU A 101 0.36 14.08 -14.43
N PRO A 102 -0.33 15.15 -14.01
CA PRO A 102 -1.09 16.01 -14.89
C PRO A 102 -0.14 16.80 -15.80
N ALA A 103 -0.56 17.07 -17.05
CA ALA A 103 0.26 17.81 -18.01
C ALA A 103 0.36 19.30 -17.61
N GLU A 104 -0.73 19.85 -17.07
CA GLU A 104 -0.86 21.23 -16.62
C GLU A 104 -1.59 21.28 -15.28
N ALA A 105 -1.44 22.37 -14.55
CA ALA A 105 -2.14 22.64 -13.30
C ALA A 105 -2.61 24.10 -13.27
N ARG A 106 -3.82 24.36 -12.76
CA ARG A 106 -4.40 25.72 -12.72
C ARG A 106 -3.76 26.60 -11.65
N THR A 107 -3.34 26.00 -10.54
CA THR A 107 -2.90 26.70 -9.33
C THR A 107 -1.40 26.62 -9.09
N VAL A 108 -0.67 25.92 -9.96
CA VAL A 108 0.76 25.64 -9.79
C VAL A 108 1.50 25.93 -11.09
N SER A 109 2.66 26.59 -11.00
CA SER A 109 3.51 26.80 -12.18
C SER A 109 4.04 25.49 -12.74
N ALA A 110 4.37 25.46 -14.05
CA ALA A 110 4.93 24.27 -14.70
C ALA A 110 6.24 23.79 -14.03
N GLU A 111 7.08 24.71 -13.57
CA GLU A 111 8.32 24.40 -12.85
C GLU A 111 8.02 23.70 -11.52
N GLU A 112 7.12 24.25 -10.72
CA GLU A 112 6.73 23.67 -9.44
C GLU A 112 6.02 22.32 -9.63
N LEU A 113 5.15 22.18 -10.63
CA LEU A 113 4.50 20.93 -10.98
C LEU A 113 5.55 19.84 -11.31
N ASN A 114 6.53 20.17 -12.15
CA ASN A 114 7.60 19.25 -12.52
C ASN A 114 8.45 18.85 -11.31
N ARG A 115 8.74 19.78 -10.40
CA ARG A 115 9.46 19.51 -9.15
C ARG A 115 8.69 18.51 -8.27
N ARG A 116 7.37 18.70 -8.12
CA ARG A 116 6.50 17.78 -7.36
C ARG A 116 6.43 16.41 -8.01
N LYS A 117 6.30 16.35 -9.34
CA LYS A 117 6.29 15.08 -10.10
C LYS A 117 7.60 14.31 -9.93
N LEU A 118 8.75 14.94 -10.11
CA LEU A 118 10.05 14.29 -9.93
C LEU A 118 10.24 13.75 -8.52
N ARG A 119 9.85 14.52 -7.50
CA ARG A 119 9.89 14.09 -6.11
C ARG A 119 8.96 12.90 -5.86
N THR A 120 7.76 12.94 -6.41
CA THR A 120 6.78 11.85 -6.32
C THR A 120 7.28 10.58 -7.00
N ILE A 121 7.88 10.70 -8.19
CA ILE A 121 8.49 9.57 -8.92
C ILE A 121 9.59 8.92 -8.07
N ALA A 122 10.45 9.71 -7.43
CA ALA A 122 11.50 9.18 -6.56
C ALA A 122 10.90 8.41 -5.36
N VAL A 123 9.93 8.99 -4.65
CA VAL A 123 9.24 8.33 -3.52
C VAL A 123 8.58 7.01 -3.94
N VAL A 124 7.92 7.00 -5.09
CA VAL A 124 7.24 5.80 -5.60
C VAL A 124 8.25 4.74 -6.06
N ALA A 125 9.35 5.15 -6.71
CA ALA A 125 10.40 4.24 -7.17
C ALA A 125 11.11 3.55 -6.00
N ASP A 126 11.48 4.30 -4.96
CA ASP A 126 12.08 3.75 -3.74
C ASP A 126 11.13 2.75 -3.04
N ALA A 127 9.86 3.11 -2.94
CA ALA A 127 8.86 2.27 -2.28
C ALA A 127 8.50 1.00 -3.08
N ALA A 128 8.55 1.05 -4.40
CA ALA A 128 8.29 -0.11 -5.26
C ALA A 128 9.54 -1.00 -5.44
N GLY A 129 10.73 -0.42 -5.31
CA GLY A 129 12.02 -1.02 -5.65
C GLY A 129 12.60 -1.95 -4.60
N ALA A 130 13.93 -2.15 -4.70
CA ALA A 130 14.70 -3.07 -3.85
C ALA A 130 14.72 -2.66 -2.36
N ALA A 131 14.64 -1.36 -2.06
CA ALA A 131 14.55 -0.88 -0.69
C ALA A 131 13.14 -1.04 -0.09
N GLY A 132 12.13 -1.16 -0.94
CA GLY A 132 10.70 -1.27 -0.58
C GLY A 132 10.10 -2.64 -0.93
N MET A 133 8.99 -2.60 -1.70
CA MET A 133 8.11 -3.75 -1.95
C MET A 133 8.84 -4.96 -2.55
N VAL A 134 9.67 -4.77 -3.58
CA VAL A 134 10.40 -5.88 -4.21
C VAL A 134 11.38 -6.51 -3.22
N GLY A 135 12.11 -5.70 -2.45
CA GLY A 135 13.00 -6.23 -1.40
C GLY A 135 12.25 -6.95 -0.29
N GLY A 136 11.09 -6.43 0.11
CA GLY A 136 10.21 -7.11 1.08
C GLY A 136 9.68 -8.45 0.57
N GLN A 137 9.33 -8.53 -0.71
CA GLN A 137 8.92 -9.78 -1.35
C GLN A 137 10.07 -10.81 -1.42
N ALA A 138 11.30 -10.34 -1.69
CA ALA A 138 12.47 -11.21 -1.68
C ALA A 138 12.72 -11.81 -0.28
N ILE A 139 12.56 -11.01 0.79
CA ILE A 139 12.66 -11.51 2.18
C ILE A 139 11.55 -12.54 2.49
N ASP A 140 10.32 -12.30 2.04
CA ASP A 140 9.19 -13.23 2.25
C ASP A 140 9.44 -14.58 1.56
N LEU A 141 9.94 -14.56 0.31
CA LEU A 141 10.29 -15.77 -0.44
C LEU A 141 11.44 -16.54 0.21
N ASP A 142 12.49 -15.84 0.65
CA ASP A 142 13.63 -16.46 1.33
C ASP A 142 13.22 -17.11 2.65
N ALA A 143 12.35 -16.43 3.41
CA ALA A 143 11.80 -16.96 4.65
C ALA A 143 10.87 -18.18 4.45
N ALA A 144 10.23 -18.29 3.29
CA ALA A 144 9.38 -19.42 2.94
C ALA A 144 10.16 -20.62 2.36
N ALA A 145 11.44 -20.46 2.06
CA ALA A 145 12.26 -21.52 1.48
C ALA A 145 12.48 -22.69 2.46
N PRO A 146 12.53 -23.95 1.98
CA PRO A 146 12.78 -25.10 2.84
C PRO A 146 14.09 -24.98 3.62
N GLY A 147 14.03 -25.10 4.94
CA GLY A 147 15.20 -25.00 5.82
C GLY A 147 15.60 -23.60 6.25
N SER A 148 14.87 -22.57 5.82
CA SER A 148 15.08 -21.20 6.30
C SER A 148 14.76 -21.06 7.78
N ALA A 149 15.48 -20.15 8.46
CA ALA A 149 15.17 -19.80 9.84
C ALA A 149 13.86 -19.00 9.89
N SER A 150 13.02 -19.28 10.89
CA SER A 150 11.82 -18.49 11.13
C SER A 150 12.20 -17.05 11.45
N LEU A 151 11.47 -16.09 10.87
CA LEU A 151 11.65 -14.67 11.17
C LEU A 151 11.31 -14.39 12.64
N ASP A 152 12.17 -13.67 13.32
CA ASP A 152 11.82 -13.07 14.61
C ASP A 152 10.88 -11.87 14.43
N ALA A 153 10.43 -11.30 15.54
CA ALA A 153 9.48 -10.17 15.52
C ALA A 153 10.01 -8.93 14.79
N ALA A 154 11.31 -8.65 14.87
CA ALA A 154 11.93 -7.51 14.22
C ALA A 154 12.02 -7.73 12.69
N ALA A 155 12.47 -8.91 12.28
CA ALA A 155 12.56 -9.31 10.88
C ALA A 155 11.17 -9.41 10.21
N LEU A 156 10.17 -9.93 10.91
CA LEU A 156 8.78 -9.95 10.45
C LEU A 156 8.26 -8.53 10.21
N ARG A 157 8.48 -7.64 11.18
CA ARG A 157 8.07 -6.23 11.04
C ARG A 157 8.76 -5.57 9.85
N GLU A 158 10.06 -5.77 9.69
CA GLU A 158 10.82 -5.21 8.56
C GLU A 158 10.31 -5.73 7.22
N MET A 159 10.08 -7.02 7.09
CA MET A 159 9.51 -7.63 5.89
C MET A 159 8.15 -7.03 5.55
N HIS A 160 7.23 -6.93 6.53
CA HIS A 160 5.91 -6.32 6.35
C HIS A 160 6.00 -4.85 5.96
N MET A 161 6.88 -4.09 6.61
CA MET A 161 7.07 -2.66 6.32
C MET A 161 7.60 -2.45 4.91
N ARG A 162 8.51 -3.29 4.41
CA ARG A 162 8.98 -3.22 3.04
C ARG A 162 7.93 -3.71 2.04
N LYS A 163 7.45 -4.96 2.19
CA LYS A 163 6.54 -5.61 1.22
C LYS A 163 5.24 -4.84 1.04
N THR A 164 4.66 -4.34 2.12
CA THR A 164 3.32 -3.72 2.12
C THR A 164 3.35 -2.26 2.57
N GLY A 165 4.04 -1.97 3.67
CA GLY A 165 4.08 -0.65 4.29
C GLY A 165 4.65 0.42 3.39
N ALA A 166 5.73 0.13 2.66
CA ALA A 166 6.41 1.10 1.80
C ALA A 166 5.46 1.76 0.78
N LEU A 167 4.65 0.97 0.07
CA LEU A 167 3.66 1.54 -0.87
C LEU A 167 2.50 2.26 -0.18
N ILE A 168 2.13 1.89 1.05
CA ILE A 168 1.12 2.60 1.84
C ILE A 168 1.67 3.98 2.24
N VAL A 169 2.90 4.05 2.72
CA VAL A 169 3.60 5.31 3.02
C VAL A 169 3.73 6.17 1.77
N ALA A 170 4.23 5.60 0.67
CA ALA A 170 4.38 6.31 -0.60
C ALA A 170 3.05 6.87 -1.10
N SER A 171 1.94 6.14 -0.90
CA SER A 171 0.61 6.61 -1.29
C SER A 171 0.22 7.88 -0.54
N ALA A 172 0.36 7.90 0.77
CA ALA A 172 0.02 9.06 1.58
C ALA A 172 0.97 10.25 1.29
N VAL A 173 2.28 10.01 1.26
CA VAL A 173 3.30 11.05 1.05
C VAL A 173 3.21 11.65 -0.36
N SER A 174 3.02 10.83 -1.39
CA SER A 174 2.94 11.31 -2.78
C SER A 174 1.71 12.18 -3.03
N GLY A 175 0.56 11.79 -2.48
CA GLY A 175 -0.65 12.65 -2.53
C GLY A 175 -0.42 14.01 -1.87
N ALA A 176 0.24 14.02 -0.72
CA ALA A 176 0.59 15.25 0.00
C ALA A 176 1.58 16.12 -0.81
N ILE A 177 2.63 15.53 -1.39
CA ILE A 177 3.61 16.23 -2.24
C ILE A 177 2.90 16.91 -3.43
N MET A 178 2.04 16.18 -4.12
CA MET A 178 1.31 16.73 -5.28
C MET A 178 0.40 17.90 -4.88
N ALA A 179 -0.20 17.87 -3.69
CA ALA A 179 -0.97 18.99 -3.14
C ALA A 179 -0.11 20.14 -2.60
N GLY A 180 1.22 20.02 -2.56
CA GLY A 180 2.12 21.09 -2.11
C GLY A 180 2.48 21.08 -0.65
N ALA A 181 2.46 19.91 -0.01
CA ALA A 181 2.89 19.77 1.38
C ALA A 181 4.33 20.27 1.59
N THR A 182 4.53 21.00 2.69
CA THR A 182 5.88 21.30 3.20
C THR A 182 6.57 20.01 3.67
N GLU A 183 7.90 20.05 3.86
CA GLU A 183 8.64 18.90 4.39
C GLU A 183 8.05 18.40 5.72
N SER A 184 7.76 19.31 6.65
CA SER A 184 7.20 18.95 7.97
C SER A 184 5.84 18.26 7.87
N ILE A 185 5.00 18.66 6.91
CA ILE A 185 3.70 18.02 6.62
C ILE A 185 3.92 16.66 5.97
N ALA A 186 4.81 16.56 4.99
CA ALA A 186 5.13 15.32 4.31
C ALA A 186 5.70 14.26 5.28
N ASP A 187 6.59 14.68 6.21
CA ASP A 187 7.15 13.83 7.26
C ASP A 187 6.07 13.32 8.23
N ALA A 188 5.14 14.20 8.63
CA ALA A 188 4.04 13.80 9.51
C ALA A 188 3.11 12.80 8.83
N ILE A 189 2.79 13.01 7.54
CA ILE A 189 2.03 12.06 6.72
C ILE A 189 2.82 10.76 6.51
N GLY A 190 4.13 10.83 6.38
CA GLY A 190 5.00 9.65 6.33
C GLY A 190 4.89 8.82 7.61
N ARG A 191 5.00 9.45 8.79
CA ARG A 191 4.79 8.77 10.09
C ARG A 191 3.39 8.17 10.21
N TYR A 192 2.36 8.92 9.83
CA TYR A 192 1.00 8.39 9.75
C TYR A 192 0.93 7.14 8.84
N GLY A 193 1.53 7.19 7.65
CA GLY A 193 1.56 6.08 6.70
C GLY A 193 2.26 4.84 7.24
N VAL A 194 3.35 5.00 7.99
CA VAL A 194 4.06 3.91 8.68
C VAL A 194 3.13 3.19 9.67
N GLU A 195 2.43 3.93 10.50
CA GLU A 195 1.53 3.35 11.50
C GLU A 195 0.30 2.68 10.86
N VAL A 196 -0.27 3.29 9.83
CA VAL A 196 -1.38 2.70 9.06
C VAL A 196 -0.93 1.42 8.34
N GLY A 197 0.26 1.40 7.75
CA GLY A 197 0.82 0.22 7.08
C GLY A 197 1.06 -0.93 8.05
N LEU A 198 1.61 -0.63 9.24
CA LEU A 198 1.82 -1.60 10.30
C LEU A 198 0.48 -2.15 10.82
N ALA A 199 -0.48 -1.28 11.14
CA ALA A 199 -1.81 -1.68 11.57
C ALA A 199 -2.51 -2.56 10.52
N PHE A 200 -2.34 -2.23 9.23
CA PHE A 200 -2.92 -3.00 8.14
C PHE A 200 -2.44 -4.45 8.16
N GLN A 201 -1.13 -4.69 8.34
CA GLN A 201 -0.57 -6.04 8.40
C GLN A 201 -0.98 -6.79 9.67
N ILE A 202 -0.93 -6.12 10.84
CA ILE A 202 -1.35 -6.74 12.10
C ILE A 202 -2.82 -7.20 12.00
N VAL A 203 -3.69 -6.38 11.41
CA VAL A 203 -5.10 -6.72 11.26
C VAL A 203 -5.31 -7.80 10.19
N ASP A 204 -4.53 -7.82 9.10
CA ASP A 204 -4.57 -8.94 8.13
C ASP A 204 -4.23 -10.28 8.81
N ASP A 205 -3.18 -10.32 9.64
CA ASP A 205 -2.80 -11.50 10.40
C ASP A 205 -3.88 -11.92 11.42
N ILE A 206 -4.52 -10.96 12.09
CA ILE A 206 -5.64 -11.22 13.00
C ILE A 206 -6.83 -11.83 12.24
N LEU A 207 -7.17 -11.26 11.09
CA LEU A 207 -8.28 -11.73 10.27
C LEU A 207 -8.02 -13.12 9.67
N ASP A 208 -6.78 -13.47 9.37
CA ASP A 208 -6.42 -14.82 8.91
C ASP A 208 -6.68 -15.88 10.00
N VAL A 209 -6.54 -15.51 11.28
CA VAL A 209 -6.80 -16.39 12.43
C VAL A 209 -8.29 -16.43 12.80
N GLU A 210 -8.99 -15.27 12.81
CA GLU A 210 -10.40 -15.15 13.26
C GLU A 210 -11.41 -15.31 12.13
N GLY A 211 -11.01 -15.10 10.87
CA GLY A 211 -11.91 -15.06 9.73
C GLY A 211 -12.29 -16.44 9.19
N SER A 212 -13.48 -16.53 8.59
CA SER A 212 -13.86 -17.68 7.78
C SER A 212 -13.43 -17.50 6.32
N SER A 213 -13.09 -18.59 5.62
CA SER A 213 -12.71 -18.56 4.20
C SER A 213 -13.74 -17.84 3.32
N ALA A 214 -15.03 -17.90 3.66
CA ALA A 214 -16.12 -17.23 2.96
C ALA A 214 -16.04 -15.68 3.08
N GLN A 215 -15.55 -15.17 4.21
CA GLN A 215 -15.42 -13.73 4.48
C GLN A 215 -14.14 -13.14 3.87
N LEU A 216 -13.05 -13.93 3.83
CA LEU A 216 -11.74 -13.46 3.38
C LEU A 216 -11.57 -13.49 1.85
N GLY A 217 -12.43 -14.21 1.11
CA GLY A 217 -12.27 -14.41 -0.34
C GLY A 217 -11.00 -15.18 -0.74
N LYS A 218 -10.30 -15.77 0.25
CA LYS A 218 -9.13 -16.65 0.15
C LYS A 218 -9.23 -17.74 1.23
N THR A 219 -8.42 -18.78 1.16
CA THR A 219 -8.36 -19.83 2.17
C THR A 219 -7.89 -19.24 3.51
N ALA A 220 -8.69 -19.31 4.57
CA ALA A 220 -8.30 -18.91 5.92
C ALA A 220 -7.25 -19.86 6.51
N GLY A 221 -6.36 -19.34 7.38
CA GLY A 221 -5.32 -20.16 8.02
C GLY A 221 -4.16 -20.57 7.08
N LYS A 222 -4.03 -19.92 5.92
CA LYS A 222 -2.99 -20.23 4.93
C LYS A 222 -1.59 -19.97 5.50
N ASP A 223 -1.42 -18.90 6.26
CA ASP A 223 -0.15 -18.54 6.88
C ASP A 223 0.23 -19.52 7.99
N ALA A 224 -0.72 -19.94 8.82
CA ALA A 224 -0.49 -20.97 9.84
C ALA A 224 -0.16 -22.34 9.23
N ALA A 225 -0.85 -22.73 8.16
CA ALA A 225 -0.58 -23.97 7.43
C ALA A 225 0.80 -23.98 6.74
N ALA A 226 1.27 -22.81 6.32
CA ALA A 226 2.60 -22.61 5.73
C ALA A 226 3.70 -22.41 6.79
N GLY A 227 3.37 -22.40 8.10
CA GLY A 227 4.33 -22.14 9.17
C GLY A 227 4.91 -20.72 9.18
N LYS A 228 4.25 -19.77 8.49
CA LYS A 228 4.70 -18.37 8.46
C LYS A 228 4.50 -17.71 9.82
N PRO A 229 5.50 -16.97 10.35
CA PRO A 229 5.33 -16.17 11.55
C PRO A 229 4.31 -15.07 11.31
N THR A 230 3.40 -14.86 12.27
CA THR A 230 2.37 -13.80 12.25
C THR A 230 2.35 -13.09 13.59
N TYR A 231 1.77 -11.88 13.66
CA TYR A 231 1.63 -11.18 14.94
C TYR A 231 0.87 -12.00 15.99
N PRO A 232 -0.26 -12.68 15.67
CA PRO A 232 -0.92 -13.56 16.63
C PRO A 232 -0.07 -14.75 17.08
N SER A 233 0.77 -15.33 16.21
CA SER A 233 1.65 -16.45 16.60
C SER A 233 2.79 -16.05 17.53
N LEU A 234 3.30 -14.82 17.38
CA LEU A 234 4.41 -14.28 18.18
C LEU A 234 3.95 -13.66 19.52
N TYR A 235 2.83 -12.96 19.52
CA TYR A 235 2.39 -12.15 20.67
C TYR A 235 1.07 -12.60 21.28
N GLY A 236 0.34 -13.48 20.61
CA GLY A 236 -1.04 -13.83 20.92
C GLY A 236 -2.05 -12.79 20.42
N LEU A 237 -3.28 -13.24 20.21
CA LEU A 237 -4.35 -12.45 19.57
C LEU A 237 -4.67 -11.15 20.33
N ALA A 238 -4.80 -11.22 21.66
CA ALA A 238 -5.14 -10.05 22.47
C ALA A 238 -4.05 -8.96 22.43
N ALA A 239 -2.76 -9.35 22.41
CA ALA A 239 -1.67 -8.39 22.28
C ALA A 239 -1.60 -7.81 20.86
N SER A 240 -1.85 -8.60 19.82
CA SER A 240 -1.90 -8.14 18.45
C SER A 240 -3.01 -7.08 18.25
N LYS A 241 -4.19 -7.28 18.84
CA LYS A 241 -5.27 -6.28 18.83
C LYS A 241 -4.86 -4.97 19.53
N ARG A 242 -4.15 -5.05 20.66
CA ARG A 242 -3.60 -3.85 21.32
C ARG A 242 -2.56 -3.15 20.45
N LEU A 243 -1.63 -3.88 19.84
CA LEU A 243 -0.63 -3.30 18.93
C LEU A 243 -1.29 -2.55 17.75
N ALA A 244 -2.35 -3.09 17.17
CA ALA A 244 -3.11 -2.40 16.11
C ALA A 244 -3.78 -1.11 16.63
N SER A 245 -4.34 -1.11 17.85
CA SER A 245 -4.89 0.09 18.48
C SER A 245 -3.81 1.14 18.76
N ASP A 246 -2.65 0.73 19.27
CA ASP A 246 -1.52 1.64 19.53
C ASP A 246 -1.02 2.30 18.23
N CYS A 247 -1.05 1.58 17.10
CA CYS A 247 -0.75 2.16 15.80
C CYS A 247 -1.77 3.26 15.41
N LEU A 248 -3.07 3.06 15.67
CA LEU A 248 -4.09 4.07 15.43
C LEU A 248 -3.83 5.34 16.22
N ASP A 249 -3.48 5.21 17.50
CA ASP A 249 -3.20 6.34 18.37
C ASP A 249 -1.98 7.13 17.86
N ARG A 250 -0.87 6.44 17.51
CA ARG A 250 0.34 7.08 16.96
C ARG A 250 0.08 7.71 15.58
N ALA A 251 -0.70 7.07 14.72
CA ALA A 251 -1.10 7.64 13.44
C ALA A 251 -1.89 8.94 13.61
N THR A 252 -2.86 8.95 14.54
CA THR A 252 -3.68 10.13 14.83
C THR A 252 -2.84 11.27 15.43
N GLU A 253 -1.92 10.95 16.33
CA GLU A 253 -1.01 11.93 16.93
C GLU A 253 -0.07 12.55 15.89
N ALA A 254 0.45 11.78 14.94
CA ALA A 254 1.30 12.31 13.87
C ALA A 254 0.58 13.40 13.04
N LEU A 255 -0.70 13.23 12.77
CA LEU A 255 -1.51 14.23 12.07
C LEU A 255 -1.82 15.45 12.95
N ARG A 256 -2.12 15.23 14.23
CA ARG A 256 -2.48 16.28 15.19
C ARG A 256 -1.35 17.31 15.37
N ILE A 257 -0.10 16.84 15.39
CA ILE A 257 1.09 17.69 15.56
C ILE A 257 1.18 18.78 14.47
N VAL A 258 0.75 18.48 13.25
CA VAL A 258 0.80 19.42 12.11
C VAL A 258 -0.58 19.99 11.74
N GLY A 259 -1.61 19.74 12.57
CA GLY A 259 -2.96 20.24 12.35
C GLY A 259 -3.63 19.70 11.09
N LEU A 260 -3.38 18.44 10.74
CA LEU A 260 -4.03 17.74 9.64
C LEU A 260 -5.23 16.94 10.14
N GLY A 261 -6.27 16.89 9.32
CA GLY A 261 -7.52 16.17 9.59
C GLY A 261 -8.09 15.49 8.36
N GLY A 262 -9.21 15.99 7.87
CA GLY A 262 -9.91 15.45 6.71
C GLY A 262 -10.32 13.99 6.91
N GLN A 263 -10.10 13.17 5.87
CA GLN A 263 -10.46 11.75 5.87
C GLN A 263 -9.38 10.83 6.51
N LEU A 264 -8.17 11.32 6.74
CA LEU A 264 -7.05 10.49 7.21
C LEU A 264 -7.34 9.78 8.54
N PRO A 265 -7.87 10.45 9.60
CA PRO A 265 -8.22 9.76 10.85
C PRO A 265 -9.30 8.68 10.66
N ALA A 266 -10.24 8.89 9.74
CA ALA A 266 -11.29 7.92 9.45
C ALA A 266 -10.72 6.68 8.74
N ILE A 267 -9.78 6.85 7.83
CA ILE A 267 -9.07 5.75 7.15
C ILE A 267 -8.29 4.91 8.16
N ALA A 268 -7.55 5.52 9.08
CA ALA A 268 -6.82 4.81 10.12
C ALA A 268 -7.78 3.97 11.01
N ARG A 269 -8.90 4.55 11.45
CA ARG A 269 -9.93 3.83 12.21
C ARG A 269 -10.52 2.67 11.40
N TRP A 270 -10.79 2.88 10.11
CA TRP A 270 -11.29 1.83 9.23
C TRP A 270 -10.30 0.67 9.09
N VAL A 271 -9.00 0.96 8.94
CA VAL A 271 -7.94 -0.07 8.84
C VAL A 271 -7.94 -0.95 10.08
N VAL A 272 -8.04 -0.37 11.29
CA VAL A 272 -8.01 -1.12 12.56
C VAL A 272 -9.34 -1.83 12.84
N GLY A 273 -10.46 -1.24 12.46
CA GLY A 273 -11.80 -1.77 12.76
C GLY A 273 -12.39 -2.68 11.68
N ARG A 274 -11.68 -2.97 10.59
CA ARG A 274 -12.20 -3.81 9.50
C ARG A 274 -12.36 -5.28 9.93
N THR A 275 -13.32 -5.94 9.33
CA THR A 275 -13.69 -7.35 9.60
C THR A 275 -13.41 -8.28 8.40
N HIS A 276 -12.89 -7.73 7.31
CA HIS A 276 -12.58 -8.46 6.06
C HIS A 276 -11.57 -7.70 5.21
#